data_78af7402c139e2fede43ddc63375d4c3
#
_entry.id   78af7402c139e2fede43ddc63375d4c3
#
_cell.length_a   1.000
_cell.length_b   1.000
_cell.length_c   1.000
_cell.angle_alpha   90.00
_cell.angle_beta   90.00
_cell.angle_gamma   90.00
#
_symmetry.space_group_name_H-M   'P 1'
#
loop_
_entity.id
_entity.type
_entity.pdbx_description
1 polymer ?
#
loop_
_entity_poly.entity_id
_entity_poly.type
_entity_poly.pdbx_seq_one_letter_code
_entity_poly.pdbx_strand_id
1 'polypeptide(L)'
;ARWQRQMCIRDRSGTIAGENIRNINKYQKAENIYREITGEIAAMIPEEEKSLRSCDKAKIIGLYSPIRRCLQTSFALTLGQALSEKKKVLYISFEHYAGWNQLLNKSIKGDLAALLYFLQESEERFAVRLQSVTMQIGRLHYIPPVYAGQNLIYAKGPEWVELVEKIAEYGGYDYVILDLSESIQGIFELLKHCDRIYTITKEDPAAQGKIAQYEELLRDYRCEEILEKTSKKLLPVFTGIPERLEQYTRGELADYIRKLISEELEAA
;
A
#
# COMPACT_ATOMS: atom_id res chain seq x y z
N ALA A 1 -4.29 -14.24 -25.43
CA ALA A 1 -3.00 -14.09 -26.12
C ALA A 1 -2.24 -12.93 -25.47
N ARG A 2 -1.14 -13.18 -24.78
CA ARG A 2 -0.27 -12.16 -24.16
C ARG A 2 0.41 -11.36 -25.28
N TRP A 3 0.08 -10.10 -25.40
CA TRP A 3 0.80 -9.15 -26.23
C TRP A 3 2.10 -8.76 -25.51
N GLN A 4 3.24 -9.31 -25.91
CA GLN A 4 4.57 -8.82 -25.51
C GLN A 4 5.00 -7.82 -26.57
N ARG A 5 4.99 -6.52 -26.22
CA ARG A 5 5.67 -5.48 -27.02
C ARG A 5 7.13 -5.44 -26.59
N GLN A 6 8.03 -5.56 -27.54
CA GLN A 6 9.46 -5.43 -27.31
C GLN A 6 9.90 -3.98 -27.54
N MET A 7 10.48 -3.36 -26.51
CA MET A 7 11.12 -2.05 -26.61
C MET A 7 12.60 -2.24 -26.97
N CYS A 8 13.05 -1.68 -28.07
CA CYS A 8 14.47 -1.72 -28.49
C CYS A 8 15.09 -0.33 -28.36
N ILE A 9 16.17 -0.22 -27.55
CA ILE A 9 17.02 0.96 -27.47
C ILE A 9 18.23 0.73 -28.40
N ARG A 10 18.48 1.61 -29.36
CA ARG A 10 19.48 1.39 -30.42
C ARG A 10 20.56 2.45 -30.55
N ASP A 11 21.73 1.99 -31.06
CA ASP A 11 22.96 2.78 -31.27
C ASP A 11 23.04 3.50 -32.61
N ARG A 12 22.18 3.21 -33.58
CA ARG A 12 22.25 3.80 -34.94
C ARG A 12 20.86 4.22 -35.42
N SER A 13 20.85 5.21 -36.33
CA SER A 13 19.68 5.79 -36.97
C SER A 13 18.98 4.84 -37.96
N GLY A 14 18.51 3.71 -37.47
CA GLY A 14 17.73 2.76 -38.27
C GLY A 14 16.46 2.40 -37.54
N THR A 15 15.31 2.71 -38.14
CA THR A 15 13.99 2.31 -37.63
C THR A 15 13.80 0.82 -37.89
N ILE A 16 13.46 0.04 -36.87
CA ILE A 16 12.94 -1.30 -37.09
C ILE A 16 11.44 -1.15 -37.28
N ALA A 17 10.94 -1.52 -38.43
CA ALA A 17 9.50 -1.57 -38.69
C ALA A 17 8.92 -2.89 -38.11
N GLY A 18 7.89 -2.76 -37.30
CA GLY A 18 7.10 -3.88 -36.78
C GLY A 18 5.89 -3.33 -36.05
N GLU A 19 4.72 -3.97 -36.21
CA GLU A 19 3.45 -3.49 -35.61
C GLU A 19 3.50 -3.33 -34.07
N ASN A 20 4.48 -3.95 -33.40
CA ASN A 20 4.61 -3.95 -31.95
C ASN A 20 5.97 -3.43 -31.46
N ILE A 21 6.72 -2.67 -32.28
CA ILE A 21 8.03 -2.16 -31.93
C ILE A 21 8.00 -0.64 -31.97
N ARG A 22 8.38 0.00 -30.85
CA ARG A 22 8.60 1.45 -30.78
C ARG A 22 10.09 1.74 -30.69
N ASN A 23 10.51 2.72 -31.46
CA ASN A 23 11.91 3.14 -31.52
C ASN A 23 12.09 4.40 -30.66
N ILE A 24 12.96 4.32 -29.65
CA ILE A 24 13.31 5.44 -28.79
C ILE A 24 14.76 5.85 -29.08
N ASN A 25 14.97 7.14 -29.35
CA ASN A 25 16.31 7.67 -29.58
C ASN A 25 17.06 7.75 -28.23
N LYS A 26 18.16 7.00 -28.11
CA LYS A 26 18.96 7.00 -26.88
C LYS A 26 19.83 8.24 -26.69
N TYR A 27 20.03 9.05 -27.73
CA TYR A 27 20.88 10.25 -27.70
C TYR A 27 20.11 11.51 -27.29
N GLN A 28 19.02 11.37 -26.58
CA GLN A 28 18.28 12.46 -25.98
C GLN A 28 18.47 12.48 -24.46
N LYS A 29 18.02 13.55 -23.80
CA LYS A 29 18.07 13.64 -22.34
C LYS A 29 17.30 12.48 -21.70
N ALA A 30 17.81 11.94 -20.59
CA ALA A 30 17.19 10.83 -19.87
C ALA A 30 15.71 11.09 -19.55
N GLU A 31 15.35 12.34 -19.21
CA GLU A 31 13.98 12.79 -18.99
C GLU A 31 13.07 12.58 -20.20
N ASN A 32 13.58 12.82 -21.41
CA ASN A 32 12.82 12.65 -22.65
C ASN A 32 12.60 11.16 -22.95
N ILE A 33 13.65 10.34 -22.78
CA ILE A 33 13.54 8.88 -22.89
C ILE A 33 12.49 8.35 -21.92
N TYR A 34 12.58 8.80 -20.68
CA TYR A 34 11.62 8.42 -19.64
C TYR A 34 10.20 8.85 -20.00
N ARG A 35 10.02 10.09 -20.49
CA ARG A 35 8.72 10.63 -20.93
C ARG A 35 8.10 9.83 -22.07
N GLU A 36 8.92 9.46 -23.08
CA GLU A 36 8.44 8.64 -24.20
C GLU A 36 8.02 7.25 -23.73
N ILE A 37 8.81 6.60 -22.84
CA ILE A 37 8.49 5.29 -22.28
C ILE A 37 7.19 5.33 -21.45
N THR A 38 7.08 6.30 -20.56
CA THR A 38 5.90 6.41 -19.68
C THR A 38 4.65 6.83 -20.45
N GLY A 39 4.77 7.67 -21.46
CA GLY A 39 3.66 8.04 -22.34
C GLY A 39 3.12 6.84 -23.13
N GLU A 40 4.01 5.97 -23.64
CA GLU A 40 3.60 4.74 -24.32
C GLU A 40 2.94 3.74 -23.37
N ILE A 41 3.46 3.59 -22.13
CA ILE A 41 2.84 2.74 -21.12
C ILE A 41 1.45 3.25 -20.74
N ALA A 42 1.28 4.57 -20.58
CA ALA A 42 -0.02 5.19 -20.30
C ALA A 42 -1.02 5.00 -21.45
N ALA A 43 -0.56 5.01 -22.70
CA ALA A 43 -1.38 4.75 -23.87
C ALA A 43 -1.79 3.26 -24.02
N MET A 44 -1.07 2.35 -23.36
CA MET A 44 -1.36 0.91 -23.37
C MET A 44 -2.40 0.48 -22.32
N ILE A 45 -2.74 1.35 -21.38
CA ILE A 45 -3.78 1.07 -20.38
C ILE A 45 -5.13 1.05 -21.13
N PRO A 46 -5.88 -0.06 -21.10
CA PRO A 46 -7.19 -0.15 -21.75
C PRO A 46 -8.10 0.98 -21.25
N GLU A 47 -8.91 1.55 -22.15
CA GLU A 47 -9.88 2.59 -21.76
C GLU A 47 -10.89 2.08 -20.71
N GLU A 48 -11.15 0.77 -20.71
CA GLU A 48 -11.94 0.11 -19.68
C GLU A 48 -11.31 0.23 -18.28
N GLU A 49 -10.00 0.20 -18.16
CA GLU A 49 -9.30 0.45 -16.87
C GLU A 49 -9.27 1.95 -16.53
N LYS A 50 -9.34 2.84 -17.53
CA LYS A 50 -9.48 4.28 -17.29
C LYS A 50 -10.91 4.65 -16.85
N SER A 51 -11.92 3.91 -17.32
CA SER A 51 -13.34 4.12 -16.95
C SER A 51 -13.71 3.53 -15.59
N LEU A 52 -12.89 2.61 -15.06
CA LEU A 52 -13.01 2.03 -13.71
C LEU A 52 -12.36 2.89 -12.63
N ARG A 53 -11.99 4.14 -12.90
CA ARG A 53 -11.67 5.09 -11.85
C ARG A 53 -12.93 5.30 -11.04
N SER A 54 -12.98 4.74 -9.84
CA SER A 54 -13.96 5.13 -8.84
C SER A 54 -13.99 6.65 -8.82
N CYS A 55 -15.16 7.24 -8.91
CA CYS A 55 -15.31 8.70 -8.87
C CYS A 55 -15.00 9.23 -7.46
N ASP A 56 -14.85 8.34 -6.49
CA ASP A 56 -14.64 8.63 -5.09
C ASP A 56 -13.19 8.30 -4.67
N LYS A 57 -12.63 9.14 -3.82
CA LYS A 57 -11.35 8.92 -3.15
C LYS A 57 -11.39 7.61 -2.37
N ALA A 58 -10.33 6.80 -2.45
CA ALA A 58 -10.23 5.55 -1.70
C ALA A 58 -10.35 5.80 -0.19
N LYS A 59 -11.04 4.93 0.53
CA LYS A 59 -11.06 4.94 2.00
C LYS A 59 -9.74 4.43 2.54
N ILE A 60 -9.12 5.18 3.44
CA ILE A 60 -7.83 4.84 4.05
C ILE A 60 -8.06 4.16 5.40
N ILE A 61 -7.60 2.92 5.54
CA ILE A 61 -7.67 2.15 6.79
C ILE A 61 -6.27 2.02 7.38
N GLY A 62 -6.03 2.64 8.53
CA GLY A 62 -4.78 2.53 9.26
C GLY A 62 -4.80 1.36 10.25
N LEU A 63 -3.72 0.61 10.33
CA LEU A 63 -3.47 -0.34 11.40
C LEU A 63 -2.24 0.10 12.17
N TYR A 64 -2.42 0.38 13.44
CA TYR A 64 -1.33 0.74 14.33
C TYR A 64 -1.62 0.27 15.75
N SER A 65 -0.63 -0.37 16.37
CA SER A 65 -0.68 -0.71 17.78
C SER A 65 0.66 -0.42 18.45
N PRO A 66 0.69 0.26 19.60
CA PRO A 66 1.92 0.51 20.35
C PRO A 66 2.49 -0.77 21.00
N ILE A 67 1.72 -1.87 20.96
CA ILE A 67 2.21 -3.19 21.37
C ILE A 67 2.69 -3.95 20.13
N ARG A 68 3.89 -4.50 20.21
CA ARG A 68 4.45 -5.29 19.10
C ARG A 68 4.00 -6.76 19.19
N ARG A 69 4.11 -7.50 18.07
CA ARG A 69 3.79 -8.94 17.98
C ARG A 69 2.38 -9.27 18.43
N CYS A 70 1.44 -8.44 18.00
CA CYS A 70 0.00 -8.58 18.26
C CYS A 70 -0.79 -9.07 17.03
N LEU A 71 -0.13 -9.62 16.01
CA LEU A 71 -0.71 -10.06 14.73
C LEU A 71 -1.22 -8.89 13.85
N GLN A 72 -0.76 -7.66 14.05
CA GLN A 72 -1.19 -6.51 13.27
C GLN A 72 -1.01 -6.72 11.76
N THR A 73 0.20 -7.09 11.31
CA THR A 73 0.48 -7.36 9.89
C THR A 73 -0.38 -8.50 9.33
N SER A 74 -0.55 -9.59 10.10
CA SER A 74 -1.43 -10.70 9.68
C SER A 74 -2.88 -10.24 9.56
N PHE A 75 -3.37 -9.42 10.49
CA PHE A 75 -4.69 -8.82 10.43
C PHE A 75 -4.83 -7.92 9.21
N ALA A 76 -3.86 -7.01 8.95
CA ALA A 76 -3.88 -6.09 7.82
C ALA A 76 -3.91 -6.82 6.48
N LEU A 77 -3.07 -7.84 6.31
CA LEU A 77 -3.01 -8.66 5.10
C LEU A 77 -4.30 -9.48 4.90
N THR A 78 -4.84 -10.05 5.98
CA THR A 78 -6.10 -10.80 5.92
C THR A 78 -7.27 -9.88 5.57
N LEU A 79 -7.32 -8.68 6.19
CA LEU A 79 -8.33 -7.66 5.89
C LEU A 79 -8.26 -7.26 4.41
N GLY A 80 -7.05 -6.97 3.92
CA GLY A 80 -6.84 -6.59 2.52
C GLY A 80 -7.26 -7.69 1.55
N GLN A 81 -6.90 -8.93 1.82
CA GLN A 81 -7.28 -10.04 0.95
C GLN A 81 -8.79 -10.33 1.00
N ALA A 82 -9.43 -10.27 2.16
CA ALA A 82 -10.87 -10.46 2.28
C ALA A 82 -11.67 -9.36 1.56
N LEU A 83 -11.28 -8.10 1.75
CA LEU A 83 -11.88 -6.97 1.00
C LEU A 83 -11.64 -7.09 -0.50
N SER A 84 -10.48 -7.60 -0.92
CA SER A 84 -10.13 -7.72 -2.35
C SER A 84 -10.94 -8.78 -3.09
N GLU A 85 -11.77 -9.56 -2.40
CA GLU A 85 -12.73 -10.47 -3.05
C GLU A 85 -13.80 -9.69 -3.84
N LYS A 86 -14.17 -8.48 -3.38
CA LYS A 86 -15.25 -7.65 -3.97
C LYS A 86 -14.81 -6.23 -4.38
N LYS A 87 -13.68 -5.75 -3.88
CA LYS A 87 -13.22 -4.37 -3.99
C LYS A 87 -11.79 -4.31 -4.51
N LYS A 88 -11.37 -3.19 -5.07
CA LYS A 88 -9.97 -2.92 -5.39
C LYS A 88 -9.25 -2.42 -4.15
N VAL A 89 -8.28 -3.18 -3.65
CA VAL A 89 -7.60 -2.88 -2.39
C VAL A 89 -6.10 -2.80 -2.62
N LEU A 90 -5.48 -1.75 -2.06
CA LEU A 90 -4.05 -1.60 -2.01
C LEU A 90 -3.57 -1.73 -0.56
N TYR A 91 -2.55 -2.56 -0.34
CA TYR A 91 -1.87 -2.70 0.94
C TYR A 91 -0.49 -2.04 0.87
N ILE A 92 -0.15 -1.28 1.90
CA ILE A 92 1.13 -0.59 2.07
C ILE A 92 1.67 -0.90 3.47
N SER A 93 2.91 -1.43 3.55
CA SER A 93 3.58 -1.69 4.81
C SER A 93 4.64 -0.64 5.09
N PHE A 94 4.60 -0.09 6.30
CA PHE A 94 5.60 0.80 6.87
C PHE A 94 6.46 0.10 7.93
N GLU A 95 6.51 -1.22 7.89
CA GLU A 95 7.36 -2.01 8.77
C GLU A 95 8.84 -1.86 8.42
N HIS A 96 9.68 -1.66 9.45
CA HIS A 96 11.14 -1.53 9.27
C HIS A 96 11.78 -2.80 8.72
N TYR A 97 11.29 -3.97 9.14
CA TYR A 97 11.72 -5.29 8.69
C TYR A 97 10.51 -6.12 8.27
N ALA A 98 10.05 -5.93 7.06
CA ALA A 98 8.84 -6.60 6.57
C ALA A 98 9.08 -8.06 6.10
N GLY A 99 10.30 -8.44 5.73
CA GLY A 99 10.67 -9.82 5.37
C GLY A 99 10.04 -10.38 4.08
N TRP A 100 9.52 -9.52 3.21
CA TRP A 100 8.70 -9.94 2.07
C TRP A 100 9.46 -10.71 1.00
N ASN A 101 10.75 -10.42 0.80
CA ASN A 101 11.58 -11.17 -0.16
C ASN A 101 11.67 -12.66 0.22
N GLN A 102 11.74 -12.93 1.51
CA GLN A 102 11.77 -14.28 2.08
C GLN A 102 10.39 -14.93 2.04
N LEU A 103 9.35 -14.22 2.45
CA LEU A 103 7.97 -14.72 2.50
C LEU A 103 7.42 -15.06 1.11
N LEU A 104 7.74 -14.26 0.10
CA LEU A 104 7.27 -14.45 -1.26
C LEU A 104 8.25 -15.23 -2.14
N ASN A 105 9.48 -15.48 -1.65
CA ASN A 105 10.59 -16.05 -2.42
C ASN A 105 10.78 -15.36 -3.79
N LYS A 106 10.73 -14.02 -3.78
CA LYS A 106 10.83 -13.16 -4.97
C LYS A 106 11.82 -12.05 -4.73
N SER A 107 12.61 -11.74 -5.76
CA SER A 107 13.39 -10.50 -5.80
C SER A 107 12.45 -9.35 -6.16
N ILE A 108 12.30 -8.40 -5.26
CA ILE A 108 11.43 -7.24 -5.42
C ILE A 108 12.26 -6.10 -5.99
N LYS A 109 11.80 -5.52 -7.11
CA LYS A 109 12.40 -4.35 -7.76
C LYS A 109 11.47 -3.16 -7.61
N GLY A 110 11.96 -2.13 -6.96
CA GLY A 110 11.18 -0.94 -6.63
C GLY A 110 10.35 -1.13 -5.35
N ASP A 111 10.28 -0.10 -4.56
CA ASP A 111 9.61 -0.11 -3.27
C ASP A 111 8.85 1.21 -3.04
N LEU A 112 8.20 1.29 -1.88
CA LEU A 112 7.44 2.45 -1.46
C LEU A 112 8.26 3.76 -1.50
N ALA A 113 9.54 3.72 -1.12
CA ALA A 113 10.39 4.91 -1.11
C ALA A 113 10.64 5.45 -2.52
N ALA A 114 10.63 4.59 -3.54
CA ALA A 114 10.79 5.02 -4.91
C ALA A 114 9.64 5.93 -5.39
N LEU A 115 8.45 5.82 -4.81
CA LEU A 115 7.30 6.65 -5.17
C LEU A 115 7.42 8.10 -4.68
N LEU A 116 8.17 8.35 -3.59
CA LEU A 116 8.40 9.70 -3.07
C LEU A 116 9.04 10.62 -4.11
N TYR A 117 9.92 10.08 -4.96
CA TYR A 117 10.55 10.86 -6.02
C TYR A 117 9.57 11.34 -7.10
N PHE A 118 8.38 10.74 -7.16
CA PHE A 118 7.34 11.04 -8.16
C PHE A 118 6.17 11.84 -7.61
N LEU A 119 6.26 12.31 -6.36
CA LEU A 119 5.19 13.13 -5.75
C LEU A 119 4.92 14.41 -6.54
N GLN A 120 5.95 15.04 -7.09
CA GLN A 120 5.86 16.29 -7.85
C GLN A 120 5.51 16.07 -9.34
N GLU A 121 5.33 14.83 -9.78
CA GLU A 121 4.92 14.53 -11.16
C GLU A 121 3.41 14.75 -11.35
N SER A 122 2.99 14.88 -12.63
CA SER A 122 1.56 14.96 -12.96
C SER A 122 0.80 13.69 -12.50
N GLU A 123 -0.50 13.84 -12.31
CA GLU A 123 -1.38 12.75 -11.84
C GLU A 123 -1.29 11.49 -12.70
N GLU A 124 -1.30 11.66 -14.04
CA GLU A 124 -1.21 10.54 -14.97
C GLU A 124 0.14 9.81 -14.86
N ARG A 125 1.23 10.55 -14.70
CA ARG A 125 2.56 9.96 -14.55
C ARG A 125 2.71 9.25 -13.22
N PHE A 126 2.17 9.85 -12.16
CA PHE A 126 2.15 9.22 -10.85
C PHE A 126 1.36 7.91 -10.89
N ALA A 127 0.15 7.90 -11.50
CA ALA A 127 -0.67 6.70 -11.63
C ALA A 127 0.06 5.58 -12.40
N VAL A 128 0.73 5.91 -13.52
CA VAL A 128 1.56 4.95 -14.27
C VAL A 128 2.71 4.42 -13.41
N ARG A 129 3.36 5.30 -12.65
CA ARG A 129 4.45 4.88 -11.77
C ARG A 129 3.96 3.98 -10.64
N LEU A 130 2.85 4.32 -10.01
CA LEU A 130 2.20 3.51 -9.00
C LEU A 130 1.92 2.10 -9.53
N GLN A 131 1.30 1.98 -10.71
CA GLN A 131 1.06 0.69 -11.35
C GLN A 131 2.36 -0.08 -11.62
N SER A 132 3.44 0.58 -12.02
CA SER A 132 4.72 -0.07 -12.34
C SER A 132 5.42 -0.70 -11.13
N VAL A 133 5.16 -0.21 -9.92
CA VAL A 133 5.72 -0.74 -8.66
C VAL A 133 4.75 -1.65 -7.92
N THR A 134 3.45 -1.60 -8.27
CA THR A 134 2.42 -2.41 -7.63
C THR A 134 2.53 -3.87 -8.02
N MET A 135 2.45 -4.74 -7.04
CA MET A 135 2.46 -6.20 -7.17
C MET A 135 1.16 -6.79 -6.62
N GLN A 136 0.97 -8.11 -6.75
CA GLN A 136 -0.24 -8.80 -6.31
C GLN A 136 0.06 -10.05 -5.50
N ILE A 137 -0.77 -10.27 -4.46
CA ILE A 137 -0.94 -11.52 -3.74
C ILE A 137 -2.40 -11.93 -3.86
N GLY A 138 -2.71 -12.95 -4.67
CA GLY A 138 -4.09 -13.24 -5.02
C GLY A 138 -4.74 -12.06 -5.77
N ARG A 139 -5.78 -11.47 -5.18
CA ARG A 139 -6.44 -10.26 -5.70
C ARG A 139 -5.99 -8.97 -5.01
N LEU A 140 -5.28 -9.09 -3.88
CA LEU A 140 -4.77 -7.95 -3.15
C LEU A 140 -3.60 -7.32 -3.89
N HIS A 141 -3.70 -6.04 -4.21
CA HIS A 141 -2.57 -5.25 -4.67
C HIS A 141 -1.72 -4.80 -3.48
N TYR A 142 -0.42 -4.74 -3.66
CA TYR A 142 0.48 -4.20 -2.65
C TYR A 142 1.64 -3.47 -3.27
N ILE A 143 2.15 -2.46 -2.56
CA ILE A 143 3.43 -1.84 -2.87
C ILE A 143 4.48 -2.57 -2.06
N PRO A 144 5.58 -3.07 -2.68
CA PRO A 144 6.65 -3.69 -1.94
C PRO A 144 7.15 -2.76 -0.83
N PRO A 145 7.30 -3.26 0.41
CA PRO A 145 7.83 -2.46 1.51
C PRO A 145 9.27 -2.06 1.21
N VAL A 146 9.71 -0.97 1.83
CA VAL A 146 11.06 -0.45 1.67
C VAL A 146 12.07 -1.52 2.09
N TYR A 147 13.01 -1.86 1.19
CA TYR A 147 14.01 -2.90 1.46
C TYR A 147 14.93 -2.53 2.63
N ALA A 148 15.39 -1.30 2.65
CA ALA A 148 16.17 -0.76 3.75
C ALA A 148 15.28 0.14 4.61
N GLY A 149 14.77 -0.39 5.72
CA GLY A 149 13.83 0.32 6.60
C GLY A 149 14.34 1.68 7.08
N GLN A 150 15.65 1.91 7.06
CA GLN A 150 16.25 3.22 7.30
C GLN A 150 15.72 4.30 6.34
N ASN A 151 15.35 3.94 5.11
CA ASN A 151 14.81 4.90 4.15
C ASN A 151 13.43 5.43 4.56
N LEU A 152 12.68 4.72 5.41
CA LEU A 152 11.44 5.21 6.00
C LEU A 152 11.66 6.41 6.92
N ILE A 153 12.82 6.48 7.57
CA ILE A 153 13.16 7.52 8.55
C ILE A 153 13.53 8.84 7.85
N TYR A 154 14.03 8.79 6.61
CA TYR A 154 14.46 9.99 5.90
C TYR A 154 13.31 10.83 5.35
N ALA A 155 12.19 10.22 5.03
CA ALA A 155 11.01 10.96 4.60
C ALA A 155 10.26 11.52 5.82
N LYS A 156 9.79 12.76 5.69
CA LYS A 156 9.05 13.46 6.74
C LYS A 156 7.57 13.07 6.72
N GLY A 157 6.88 13.25 7.85
CA GLY A 157 5.44 12.99 7.96
C GLY A 157 4.59 13.56 6.82
N PRO A 158 4.72 14.86 6.48
CA PRO A 158 3.97 15.45 5.38
C PRO A 158 4.18 14.78 4.01
N GLU A 159 5.39 14.28 3.71
CA GLU A 159 5.67 13.56 2.45
C GLU A 159 4.94 12.22 2.40
N TRP A 160 4.86 11.51 3.54
CA TRP A 160 4.09 10.28 3.62
C TRP A 160 2.59 10.52 3.49
N VAL A 161 2.08 11.59 4.10
CA VAL A 161 0.68 12.00 3.96
C VAL A 161 0.36 12.32 2.51
N GLU A 162 1.17 13.17 1.85
CA GLU A 162 1.00 13.54 0.44
C GLU A 162 1.01 12.30 -0.46
N LEU A 163 1.92 11.34 -0.21
CA LEU A 163 1.99 10.10 -0.96
C LEU A 163 0.72 9.27 -0.82
N VAL A 164 0.27 9.05 0.42
CA VAL A 164 -0.92 8.22 0.69
C VAL A 164 -2.18 8.88 0.13
N GLU A 165 -2.31 10.20 0.26
CA GLU A 165 -3.43 10.94 -0.31
C GLU A 165 -3.45 10.87 -1.83
N LYS A 166 -2.29 11.06 -2.48
CA LYS A 166 -2.17 10.96 -3.93
C LYS A 166 -2.47 9.55 -4.43
N ILE A 167 -2.08 8.52 -3.68
CA ILE A 167 -2.47 7.12 -3.95
C ILE A 167 -3.98 6.93 -3.81
N ALA A 168 -4.59 7.46 -2.76
CA ALA A 168 -6.02 7.32 -2.52
C ALA A 168 -6.86 8.03 -3.58
N GLU A 169 -6.38 9.16 -4.08
CA GLU A 169 -7.10 9.97 -5.07
C GLU A 169 -6.92 9.45 -6.50
N TYR A 170 -5.68 9.08 -6.87
CA TYR A 170 -5.34 8.75 -8.26
C TYR A 170 -5.02 7.28 -8.52
N GLY A 171 -4.97 6.44 -7.48
CA GLY A 171 -4.64 5.01 -7.60
C GLY A 171 -5.76 4.15 -8.16
N GLY A 172 -7.01 4.63 -8.12
CA GLY A 172 -8.19 3.87 -8.58
C GLY A 172 -8.52 2.68 -7.68
N TYR A 173 -8.30 2.81 -6.37
CA TYR A 173 -8.64 1.83 -5.34
C TYR A 173 -9.89 2.22 -4.59
N ASP A 174 -10.63 1.23 -4.08
CA ASP A 174 -11.73 1.45 -3.11
C ASP A 174 -11.19 1.63 -1.69
N TYR A 175 -10.13 0.88 -1.36
CA TYR A 175 -9.48 0.92 -0.05
C TYR A 175 -7.95 0.95 -0.18
N VAL A 176 -7.32 1.74 0.70
CA VAL A 176 -5.87 1.73 0.95
C VAL A 176 -5.66 1.32 2.40
N ILE A 177 -4.97 0.19 2.62
CA ILE A 177 -4.66 -0.34 3.94
C ILE A 177 -3.22 -0.01 4.28
N LEU A 178 -3.02 0.70 5.39
CA LEU A 178 -1.71 1.09 5.90
C LEU A 178 -1.35 0.24 7.12
N ASP A 179 -0.33 -0.60 6.99
CA ASP A 179 0.26 -1.34 8.12
C ASP A 179 1.40 -0.49 8.71
N LEU A 180 1.06 0.28 9.74
CA LEU A 180 1.90 1.35 10.27
C LEU A 180 2.78 0.86 11.44
N SER A 181 3.98 1.40 11.51
CA SER A 181 4.88 1.20 12.64
C SER A 181 5.47 2.53 13.11
N GLU A 182 6.09 2.54 14.28
CA GLU A 182 6.79 3.70 14.82
C GLU A 182 8.09 4.03 14.06
N SER A 183 8.41 3.30 13.00
CA SER A 183 9.62 3.53 12.20
C SER A 183 9.54 4.78 11.32
N ILE A 184 8.34 5.33 11.12
CA ILE A 184 8.13 6.53 10.29
C ILE A 184 8.05 7.78 11.14
N GLN A 185 8.61 8.88 10.61
CA GLN A 185 8.35 10.20 11.19
C GLN A 185 6.93 10.64 10.86
N GLY A 186 6.24 11.27 11.82
CA GLY A 186 4.91 11.80 11.59
C GLY A 186 3.79 10.75 11.55
N ILE A 187 3.92 9.66 12.30
CA ILE A 187 2.89 8.61 12.36
C ILE A 187 1.51 9.18 12.74
N PHE A 188 1.44 10.17 13.64
CA PHE A 188 0.17 10.77 14.04
C PHE A 188 -0.45 11.57 12.89
N GLU A 189 0.37 12.22 12.06
CA GLU A 189 -0.10 12.91 10.86
C GLU A 189 -0.75 11.92 9.88
N LEU A 190 -0.12 10.77 9.62
CA LEU A 190 -0.74 9.72 8.81
C LEU A 190 -2.03 9.16 9.42
N LEU A 191 -2.04 8.90 10.73
CA LEU A 191 -3.22 8.39 11.42
C LEU A 191 -4.40 9.37 11.35
N LYS A 192 -4.16 10.68 11.39
CA LYS A 192 -5.20 11.70 11.19
C LYS A 192 -5.87 11.61 9.82
N HIS A 193 -5.13 11.24 8.80
CA HIS A 193 -5.63 11.08 7.42
C HIS A 193 -6.33 9.73 7.15
N CYS A 194 -6.33 8.80 8.12
CA CYS A 194 -7.10 7.58 8.02
C CYS A 194 -8.60 7.85 8.25
N ASP A 195 -9.47 7.18 7.49
CA ASP A 195 -10.91 7.20 7.70
C ASP A 195 -11.31 6.29 8.87
N ARG A 196 -10.57 5.20 9.05
CA ARG A 196 -10.72 4.24 10.15
C ARG A 196 -9.36 3.72 10.60
N ILE A 197 -9.24 3.46 11.89
CA ILE A 197 -8.02 2.91 12.48
C ILE A 197 -8.37 1.67 13.29
N TYR A 198 -7.59 0.61 13.12
CA TYR A 198 -7.64 -0.58 13.96
C TYR A 198 -6.40 -0.66 14.83
N THR A 199 -6.61 -0.74 16.14
CA THR A 199 -5.55 -0.95 17.14
C THR A 199 -5.74 -2.32 17.77
N ILE A 200 -4.81 -3.22 17.53
CA ILE A 200 -4.83 -4.55 18.16
C ILE A 200 -4.35 -4.40 19.60
N THR A 201 -5.12 -4.97 20.53
CA THR A 201 -4.84 -4.91 21.97
C THR A 201 -4.58 -6.30 22.56
N LYS A 202 -4.03 -6.34 23.76
CA LYS A 202 -3.87 -7.53 24.59
C LYS A 202 -4.22 -7.21 26.04
N GLU A 203 -4.60 -8.24 26.82
CA GLU A 203 -5.04 -8.06 28.21
C GLU A 203 -3.91 -8.00 29.23
N ASP A 204 -2.68 -8.35 28.82
CA ASP A 204 -1.54 -8.31 29.77
C ASP A 204 -1.23 -6.86 30.22
N PRO A 205 -0.75 -6.70 31.48
CA PRO A 205 -0.54 -5.37 32.05
C PRO A 205 0.44 -4.49 31.27
N ALA A 206 1.46 -5.09 30.63
CA ALA A 206 2.45 -4.34 29.86
C ALA A 206 1.84 -3.79 28.56
N ALA A 207 0.99 -4.57 27.88
CA ALA A 207 0.26 -4.13 26.72
C ALA A 207 -0.75 -3.02 27.08
N GLN A 208 -1.49 -3.17 28.16
CA GLN A 208 -2.44 -2.16 28.63
C GLN A 208 -1.73 -0.86 29.01
N GLY A 209 -0.58 -0.93 29.68
CA GLY A 209 0.23 0.24 29.99
C GLY A 209 0.72 1.00 28.73
N LYS A 210 1.14 0.28 27.67
CA LYS A 210 1.53 0.92 26.40
C LYS A 210 0.34 1.56 25.68
N ILE A 211 -0.82 0.92 25.68
CA ILE A 211 -2.04 1.49 25.11
C ILE A 211 -2.42 2.76 25.84
N ALA A 212 -2.44 2.72 27.19
CA ALA A 212 -2.77 3.90 28.00
C ALA A 212 -1.81 5.07 27.74
N GLN A 213 -0.50 4.81 27.70
CA GLN A 213 0.49 5.82 27.37
C GLN A 213 0.31 6.39 25.95
N TYR A 214 0.01 5.56 24.97
CA TYR A 214 -0.27 6.01 23.61
C TYR A 214 -1.50 6.93 23.56
N GLU A 215 -2.58 6.57 24.23
CA GLU A 215 -3.79 7.38 24.29
C GLU A 215 -3.57 8.71 25.04
N GLU A 216 -2.75 8.69 26.09
CA GLU A 216 -2.35 9.92 26.81
C GLU A 216 -1.56 10.85 25.89
N LEU A 217 -0.54 10.32 25.19
CA LEU A 217 0.24 11.09 24.21
C LEU A 217 -0.64 11.69 23.10
N LEU A 218 -1.65 10.97 22.60
CA LEU A 218 -2.57 11.51 21.61
C LEU A 218 -3.34 12.74 22.15
N ARG A 219 -3.76 12.71 23.43
CA ARG A 219 -4.42 13.86 24.08
C ARG A 219 -3.45 15.03 24.28
N ASP A 220 -2.23 14.75 24.76
CA ASP A 220 -1.20 15.77 24.98
C ASP A 220 -0.82 16.50 23.70
N TYR A 221 -0.79 15.78 22.58
CA TYR A 221 -0.51 16.34 21.25
C TYR A 221 -1.76 16.89 20.53
N ARG A 222 -2.92 16.91 21.17
CA ARG A 222 -4.20 17.35 20.59
C ARG A 222 -4.55 16.59 19.31
N CYS A 223 -4.48 15.27 19.40
CA CYS A 223 -4.75 14.33 18.31
C CYS A 223 -5.92 13.40 18.67
N GLU A 224 -6.90 13.86 19.48
CA GLU A 224 -8.03 13.07 19.94
C GLU A 224 -8.89 12.52 18.81
N GLU A 225 -8.92 13.20 17.66
CA GLU A 225 -9.58 12.72 16.43
C GLU A 225 -9.11 11.33 15.99
N ILE A 226 -7.85 10.96 16.30
CA ILE A 226 -7.33 9.61 16.05
C ILE A 226 -8.06 8.59 16.91
N LEU A 227 -8.34 8.91 18.18
CA LEU A 227 -9.07 8.03 19.10
C LEU A 227 -10.50 7.81 18.63
N GLU A 228 -11.17 8.85 18.13
CA GLU A 228 -12.55 8.79 17.62
C GLU A 228 -12.67 7.84 16.41
N LYS A 229 -11.65 7.79 15.57
CA LYS A 229 -11.57 6.91 14.39
C LYS A 229 -11.06 5.51 14.74
N THR A 230 -10.59 5.27 15.97
CA THR A 230 -9.93 4.03 16.37
C THR A 230 -10.89 3.02 16.93
N SER A 231 -10.92 1.83 16.33
CA SER A 231 -11.56 0.63 16.84
C SER A 231 -10.52 -0.29 17.45
N LYS A 232 -10.57 -0.47 18.77
CA LYS A 232 -9.68 -1.40 19.49
C LYS A 232 -10.16 -2.83 19.33
N LYS A 233 -9.25 -3.75 18.99
CA LYS A 233 -9.54 -5.16 18.77
C LYS A 233 -8.69 -6.04 19.67
N LEU A 234 -9.36 -6.75 20.57
CA LEU A 234 -8.78 -7.88 21.27
C LEU A 234 -8.98 -9.12 20.41
N LEU A 235 -7.90 -9.62 19.84
CA LEU A 235 -7.98 -10.81 18.97
C LEU A 235 -8.09 -12.07 19.84
N PRO A 236 -8.94 -13.04 19.46
CA PRO A 236 -8.96 -14.34 20.09
C PRO A 236 -7.64 -15.08 19.86
N VAL A 237 -7.43 -16.13 20.63
CA VAL A 237 -6.28 -17.04 20.39
C VAL A 237 -6.64 -17.91 19.19
N PHE A 238 -5.87 -17.78 18.12
CA PHE A 238 -6.02 -18.61 16.92
C PHE A 238 -5.13 -19.86 17.02
N THR A 239 -5.63 -20.99 16.54
CA THR A 239 -4.87 -22.25 16.52
C THR A 239 -3.67 -22.20 15.57
N GLY A 240 -3.72 -21.35 14.55
CA GLY A 240 -2.62 -21.10 13.62
C GLY A 240 -2.92 -19.99 12.63
N ILE A 241 -1.85 -19.43 12.11
CA ILE A 241 -1.88 -18.51 10.96
C ILE A 241 -1.29 -19.27 9.77
N PRO A 242 -1.88 -19.20 8.56
CA PRO A 242 -1.32 -19.84 7.39
C PRO A 242 0.13 -19.40 7.14
N GLU A 243 0.98 -20.36 6.74
CA GLU A 243 2.40 -20.07 6.46
C GLU A 243 2.60 -19.23 5.20
N ARG A 244 1.69 -19.37 4.22
CA ARG A 244 1.76 -18.68 2.93
C ARG A 244 0.82 -17.50 2.90
N LEU A 245 1.30 -16.35 2.45
CA LEU A 245 0.52 -15.12 2.36
C LEU A 245 -0.73 -15.29 1.48
N GLU A 246 -0.67 -16.09 0.42
CA GLU A 246 -1.80 -16.35 -0.47
C GLU A 246 -2.95 -17.12 0.21
N GLN A 247 -2.71 -17.71 1.36
CA GLN A 247 -3.69 -18.50 2.11
C GLN A 247 -4.37 -17.71 3.24
N TYR A 248 -4.04 -16.44 3.40
CA TYR A 248 -4.59 -15.59 4.48
C TYR A 248 -6.10 -15.33 4.33
N THR A 249 -6.71 -15.73 3.21
CA THR A 249 -8.17 -15.78 3.05
C THR A 249 -8.82 -16.98 3.76
N ARG A 250 -8.06 -17.85 4.41
CA ARG A 250 -8.54 -19.08 5.06
C ARG A 250 -8.16 -19.10 6.53
N GLY A 251 -8.92 -19.88 7.31
CA GLY A 251 -8.69 -20.11 8.74
C GLY A 251 -9.38 -19.10 9.64
N GLU A 252 -9.20 -19.29 10.94
CA GLU A 252 -9.95 -18.59 11.99
C GLU A 252 -9.80 -17.06 11.94
N LEU A 253 -8.60 -16.57 11.62
CA LEU A 253 -8.38 -15.12 11.46
C LEU A 253 -9.18 -14.56 10.27
N ALA A 254 -9.24 -15.29 9.16
CA ALA A 254 -10.03 -14.89 8.00
C ALA A 254 -11.53 -14.84 8.30
N ASP A 255 -12.03 -15.81 9.04
CA ASP A 255 -13.45 -15.84 9.45
C ASP A 255 -13.78 -14.70 10.40
N TYR A 256 -12.90 -14.42 11.37
CA TYR A 256 -13.00 -13.25 12.24
C TYR A 256 -13.05 -11.94 11.43
N ILE A 257 -12.15 -11.79 10.47
CA ILE A 257 -12.08 -10.58 9.62
C ILE A 257 -13.30 -10.42 8.72
N ARG A 258 -13.84 -11.50 8.14
CA ARG A 258 -15.08 -11.43 7.35
C ARG A 258 -16.26 -10.95 8.17
N LYS A 259 -16.39 -11.43 9.41
CA LYS A 259 -17.39 -10.94 10.34
C LYS A 259 -17.21 -9.45 10.62
N LEU A 260 -15.99 -9.01 10.90
CA LEU A 260 -15.67 -7.61 11.14
C LEU A 260 -16.01 -6.73 9.92
N ILE A 261 -15.69 -7.17 8.69
CA ILE A 261 -16.02 -6.44 7.46
C ILE A 261 -17.53 -6.24 7.35
N SER A 262 -18.33 -7.29 7.57
CA SER A 262 -19.79 -7.19 7.48
C SER A 262 -20.39 -6.26 8.54
N GLU A 263 -19.82 -6.24 9.75
CA GLU A 263 -20.34 -5.44 10.87
C GLU A 263 -19.90 -3.97 10.80
N GLU A 264 -18.68 -3.68 10.31
CA GLU A 264 -18.09 -2.36 10.45
C GLU A 264 -17.79 -1.62 9.14
N LEU A 265 -17.65 -2.32 8.03
CA LEU A 265 -17.25 -1.72 6.75
C LEU A 265 -18.33 -1.79 5.67
N GLU A 266 -19.21 -2.81 5.70
CA GLU A 266 -20.34 -2.94 4.76
C GLU A 266 -21.65 -2.38 5.34
N ALA A 267 -21.76 -2.22 6.68
CA ALA A 267 -22.94 -1.67 7.35
C ALA A 267 -22.93 -0.12 7.44
N ALA A 268 -21.82 0.53 7.09
CA ALA A 268 -21.62 1.98 7.08
C ALA A 268 -21.66 2.52 5.64
#